data_38d52f53f97edf6088136902dd63ff8e
#
_entry.id   38d52f53f97edf6088136902dd63ff8e
#
_cell.length_a   1.000
_cell.length_b   1.000
_cell.length_c   1.000
_cell.angle_alpha   90.00
_cell.angle_beta   90.00
_cell.angle_gamma   90.00
#
_symmetry.space_group_name_H-M   'P 1'
#
loop_
_entity.id
_entity.type
_entity.pdbx_description
1 polymer ?
#
loop_
_entity_poly.entity_id
_entity_poly.type
_entity_poly.pdbx_seq_one_letter_code
_entity_poly.pdbx_strand_id
1 'polypeptide(L)'
;MLDSKGVSIDEYITLAKEHNAEIIQYRNKNADKEFIKEQLIYIRNIYDGFLIVNDAYELVEYCDGVHLGQEDLRAIDEDVHKAVMLVRSLVGEDKILGISTHNKEEVLDANRLDLNYIGLGAYRSTDTKKDITGILGDSIEDIAAESKHLVGAIGGVRLDDEFTHVTYNVIGSGLLK
;
A
#
# COMPACT_ATOMS: atom_id res chain seq x y z
N MET A 1 1.03 -0.06 -8.09
CA MET A 1 1.23 -1.40 -7.51
C MET A 1 1.63 -2.36 -8.62
N LEU A 2 2.89 -2.79 -8.60
CA LEU A 2 3.45 -3.73 -9.57
C LEU A 2 2.91 -5.13 -9.27
N ASP A 3 1.90 -5.54 -10.01
CA ASP A 3 1.39 -6.89 -10.03
C ASP A 3 1.67 -7.48 -11.43
N SER A 4 2.14 -8.71 -11.46
CA SER A 4 2.68 -9.47 -12.59
C SER A 4 1.71 -9.69 -13.78
N LYS A 5 1.00 -8.69 -14.26
CA LYS A 5 0.07 -8.78 -15.40
C LYS A 5 0.74 -8.55 -16.77
N GLY A 6 1.97 -9.02 -16.95
CA GLY A 6 2.63 -8.99 -18.27
C GLY A 6 3.27 -7.65 -18.64
N VAL A 7 3.37 -6.70 -17.70
CA VAL A 7 4.09 -5.42 -17.86
C VAL A 7 5.43 -5.54 -17.15
N SER A 8 6.49 -5.09 -17.79
CA SER A 8 7.82 -5.06 -17.20
C SER A 8 7.90 -3.98 -16.11
N ILE A 9 8.85 -4.15 -15.16
CA ILE A 9 9.12 -3.13 -14.15
C ILE A 9 9.49 -1.80 -14.81
N ASP A 10 10.29 -1.83 -15.87
CA ASP A 10 10.71 -0.61 -16.59
C ASP A 10 9.53 0.17 -17.17
N GLU A 11 8.57 -0.51 -17.78
CA GLU A 11 7.36 0.13 -18.29
C GLU A 11 6.54 0.74 -17.16
N TYR A 12 6.42 0.03 -16.05
CA TYR A 12 5.68 0.53 -14.88
C TYR A 12 6.36 1.75 -14.26
N ILE A 13 7.69 1.73 -14.12
CA ILE A 13 8.47 2.87 -13.61
C ILE A 13 8.38 4.05 -14.57
N THR A 14 8.42 3.80 -15.86
CA THR A 14 8.25 4.86 -16.87
C THR A 14 6.90 5.55 -16.72
N LEU A 15 5.82 4.78 -16.66
CA LEU A 15 4.47 5.32 -16.43
C LEU A 15 4.35 6.06 -15.09
N ALA A 16 4.93 5.50 -14.02
CA ALA A 16 4.95 6.16 -12.72
C ALA A 16 5.63 7.53 -12.77
N LYS A 17 6.75 7.64 -13.48
CA LYS A 17 7.46 8.91 -13.69
C LYS A 17 6.66 9.88 -14.55
N GLU A 18 6.04 9.44 -15.63
CA GLU A 18 5.18 10.25 -16.50
C GLU A 18 4.03 10.89 -15.73
N HIS A 19 3.50 10.19 -14.73
CA HIS A 19 2.44 10.68 -13.85
C HIS A 19 2.92 11.29 -12.54
N ASN A 20 4.23 11.56 -12.41
CA ASN A 20 4.84 12.15 -11.22
C ASN A 20 4.48 11.40 -9.93
N ALA A 21 4.44 10.07 -9.98
CA ALA A 21 4.21 9.26 -8.79
C ALA A 21 5.33 9.48 -7.77
N GLU A 22 4.97 9.81 -6.54
CA GLU A 22 5.92 10.02 -5.44
C GLU A 22 6.31 8.70 -4.78
N ILE A 23 5.41 7.72 -4.82
CA ILE A 23 5.53 6.45 -4.11
C ILE A 23 5.24 5.28 -5.07
N ILE A 24 6.11 4.30 -5.06
CA ILE A 24 5.86 3.00 -5.71
C ILE A 24 5.74 1.93 -4.64
N GLN A 25 4.68 1.13 -4.72
CA GLN A 25 4.54 -0.07 -3.91
C GLN A 25 4.82 -1.30 -4.76
N TYR A 26 5.88 -2.03 -4.43
CA TYR A 26 6.17 -3.33 -5.03
C TYR A 26 5.42 -4.45 -4.32
N ARG A 27 4.65 -5.21 -5.07
CA ARG A 27 3.88 -6.35 -4.56
C ARG A 27 3.94 -7.52 -5.51
N ASN A 28 4.45 -8.65 -5.04
CA ASN A 28 4.44 -9.92 -5.76
C ASN A 28 4.20 -11.07 -4.77
N LYS A 29 2.95 -11.53 -4.66
CA LYS A 29 2.56 -12.59 -3.71
C LYS A 29 3.06 -14.00 -4.11
N ASN A 30 3.54 -14.18 -5.32
CA ASN A 30 3.95 -15.48 -5.85
C ASN A 30 5.47 -15.67 -5.89
N ALA A 31 6.23 -14.62 -5.60
CA ALA A 31 7.68 -14.65 -5.60
C ALA A 31 8.24 -15.01 -4.22
N ASP A 32 9.38 -15.66 -4.19
CA ASP A 32 10.15 -15.82 -2.96
C ASP A 32 10.85 -14.52 -2.54
N LYS A 33 11.36 -14.50 -1.32
CA LYS A 33 11.99 -13.29 -0.73
C LYS A 33 13.26 -12.86 -1.47
N GLU A 34 14.04 -13.79 -2.00
CA GLU A 34 15.28 -13.45 -2.72
C GLU A 34 14.95 -12.74 -4.03
N PHE A 35 13.96 -13.24 -4.78
CA PHE A 35 13.48 -12.56 -5.98
C PHE A 35 12.92 -11.16 -5.65
N ILE A 36 12.10 -11.03 -4.60
CA ILE A 36 11.57 -9.72 -4.17
C ILE A 36 12.71 -8.76 -3.87
N LYS A 37 13.73 -9.19 -3.12
CA LYS A 37 14.92 -8.40 -2.81
C LYS A 37 15.66 -7.92 -4.06
N GLU A 38 15.90 -8.81 -5.03
CA GLU A 38 16.53 -8.44 -6.30
C GLU A 38 15.72 -7.34 -7.02
N GLN A 39 14.39 -7.46 -7.03
CA GLN A 39 13.53 -6.46 -7.64
C GLN A 39 13.53 -5.12 -6.89
N LEU A 40 13.55 -5.12 -5.56
CA LEU A 40 13.66 -3.90 -4.78
C LEU A 40 14.98 -3.16 -5.07
N ILE A 41 16.09 -3.88 -5.11
CA ILE A 41 17.41 -3.33 -5.48
C ILE A 41 17.38 -2.76 -6.90
N TYR A 42 16.78 -3.49 -7.85
CA TYR A 42 16.65 -3.05 -9.22
C TYR A 42 15.82 -1.76 -9.33
N ILE A 43 14.63 -1.72 -8.72
CA ILE A 43 13.75 -0.54 -8.70
C ILE A 43 14.47 0.65 -8.09
N ARG A 44 15.20 0.47 -6.98
CA ARG A 44 15.94 1.55 -6.33
C ARG A 44 16.99 2.19 -7.25
N ASN A 45 17.57 1.44 -8.16
CA ASN A 45 18.56 1.96 -9.12
C ASN A 45 17.94 2.82 -10.23
N ILE A 46 16.65 2.69 -10.48
CA ILE A 46 15.95 3.36 -11.60
C ILE A 46 14.83 4.31 -11.17
N TYR A 47 14.55 4.39 -9.86
CA TYR A 47 13.49 5.23 -9.30
C TYR A 47 13.94 5.94 -8.04
N ASP A 48 13.82 7.26 -8.02
CA ASP A 48 14.31 8.14 -6.95
C ASP A 48 13.24 8.45 -5.88
N GLY A 49 11.95 8.13 -6.13
CA GLY A 49 10.86 8.33 -5.17
C GLY A 49 10.83 7.28 -4.07
N PHE A 50 9.83 7.32 -3.22
CA PHE A 50 9.67 6.36 -2.14
C PHE A 50 9.29 4.97 -2.68
N LEU A 51 10.01 3.95 -2.21
CA LEU A 51 9.75 2.56 -2.53
C LEU A 51 9.21 1.83 -1.30
N ILE A 52 8.01 1.28 -1.41
CA ILE A 52 7.34 0.50 -0.36
C ILE A 52 7.28 -0.96 -0.79
N VAL A 53 7.67 -1.88 0.09
CA VAL A 53 7.45 -3.31 -0.13
C VAL A 53 6.14 -3.75 0.51
N ASN A 54 5.37 -4.56 -0.19
CA ASN A 54 4.13 -5.14 0.34
C ASN A 54 4.45 -6.49 1.01
N ASP A 55 3.96 -6.69 2.23
CA ASP A 55 4.01 -7.88 3.07
C ASP A 55 5.43 -8.28 3.57
N ALA A 56 6.46 -8.24 2.74
CA ALA A 56 7.81 -8.70 3.06
C ALA A 56 8.60 -7.69 3.93
N TYR A 57 8.15 -7.45 5.16
CA TYR A 57 8.74 -6.43 6.05
C TYR A 57 10.21 -6.71 6.43
N GLU A 58 10.65 -7.96 6.35
CA GLU A 58 12.05 -8.34 6.60
C GLU A 58 13.01 -7.78 5.54
N LEU A 59 12.49 -7.33 4.39
CA LEU A 59 13.27 -6.74 3.30
C LEU A 59 13.29 -5.21 3.34
N VAL A 60 12.86 -4.59 4.44
CA VAL A 60 12.76 -3.13 4.58
C VAL A 60 14.10 -2.41 4.41
N GLU A 61 15.22 -3.06 4.61
CA GLU A 61 16.56 -2.48 4.37
C GLU A 61 16.79 -2.07 2.90
N TYR A 62 16.08 -2.71 1.95
CA TYR A 62 16.18 -2.44 0.50
C TYR A 62 15.18 -1.42 -0.02
N CYS A 63 14.37 -0.82 0.86
CA CYS A 63 13.32 0.14 0.50
C CYS A 63 13.09 1.17 1.61
N ASP A 64 12.12 2.07 1.40
CA ASP A 64 11.82 3.15 2.35
C ASP A 64 10.73 2.78 3.35
N GLY A 65 10.01 1.69 3.11
CA GLY A 65 8.96 1.29 4.02
C GLY A 65 8.21 0.02 3.61
N VAL A 66 7.20 -0.28 4.40
CA VAL A 66 6.41 -1.51 4.32
C VAL A 66 4.92 -1.20 4.33
N HIS A 67 4.15 -1.97 3.59
CA HIS A 67 2.69 -2.00 3.68
C HIS A 67 2.20 -3.43 3.96
N LEU A 68 1.32 -3.57 4.94
CA LEU A 68 0.77 -4.86 5.36
C LEU A 68 -0.75 -4.91 5.24
N GLY A 69 -1.27 -6.04 4.78
CA GLY A 69 -2.70 -6.33 4.81
C GLY A 69 -3.16 -6.78 6.21
N GLN A 70 -4.48 -6.75 6.45
CA GLN A 70 -5.07 -7.21 7.70
C GLN A 70 -4.80 -8.70 7.97
N GLU A 71 -4.80 -9.53 6.91
CA GLU A 71 -4.51 -10.95 7.02
C GLU A 71 -3.04 -11.20 7.36
N ASP A 72 -2.14 -10.43 6.74
CA ASP A 72 -0.70 -10.54 6.96
C ASP A 72 -0.35 -10.13 8.40
N LEU A 73 -0.99 -9.09 8.94
CA LEU A 73 -0.86 -8.70 10.36
C LEU A 73 -1.35 -9.81 11.30
N ARG A 74 -2.52 -10.39 11.04
CA ARG A 74 -3.06 -11.50 11.85
C ARG A 74 -2.25 -12.78 11.76
N ALA A 75 -1.46 -12.95 10.71
CA ALA A 75 -0.51 -14.06 10.63
C ALA A 75 0.72 -13.85 11.53
N ILE A 76 1.03 -12.59 11.90
CA ILE A 76 2.10 -12.24 12.84
C ILE A 76 1.61 -12.39 14.29
N ASP A 77 0.45 -11.79 14.61
CA ASP A 77 -0.24 -11.90 15.91
C ASP A 77 -1.76 -11.72 15.69
N GLU A 78 -2.59 -12.49 16.37
CA GLU A 78 -4.06 -12.35 16.30
C GLU A 78 -4.52 -10.94 16.71
N ASP A 79 -3.80 -10.32 17.64
CA ASP A 79 -3.96 -8.92 18.03
C ASP A 79 -3.18 -8.00 17.05
N VAL A 80 -3.91 -7.34 16.18
CA VAL A 80 -3.35 -6.41 15.16
C VAL A 80 -2.48 -5.32 15.79
N HIS A 81 -2.81 -4.83 17.00
CA HIS A 81 -1.99 -3.83 17.69
C HIS A 81 -0.62 -4.38 18.05
N LYS A 82 -0.55 -5.63 18.55
CA LYS A 82 0.72 -6.30 18.84
C LYS A 82 1.51 -6.58 17.57
N ALA A 83 0.83 -7.03 16.50
CA ALA A 83 1.46 -7.26 15.22
C ALA A 83 2.14 -5.98 14.69
N VAL A 84 1.43 -4.85 14.71
CA VAL A 84 1.98 -3.55 14.28
C VAL A 84 3.16 -3.12 15.16
N MET A 85 3.06 -3.27 16.48
CA MET A 85 4.17 -2.95 17.39
C MET A 85 5.41 -3.81 17.10
N LEU A 86 5.24 -5.11 16.85
CA LEU A 86 6.33 -6.01 16.48
C LEU A 86 6.97 -5.60 15.15
N VAL A 87 6.15 -5.34 14.13
CA VAL A 87 6.66 -4.90 12.82
C VAL A 87 7.38 -3.56 12.97
N ARG A 88 6.80 -2.57 13.66
CA ARG A 88 7.44 -1.27 13.90
C ARG A 88 8.81 -1.43 14.58
N SER A 89 8.92 -2.31 15.57
CA SER A 89 10.20 -2.58 16.24
C SER A 89 11.27 -3.20 15.33
N LEU A 90 10.85 -3.96 14.31
CA LEU A 90 11.74 -4.59 13.33
C LEU A 90 12.14 -3.65 12.19
N VAL A 91 11.19 -2.87 11.68
CA VAL A 91 11.46 -1.95 10.55
C VAL A 91 12.16 -0.66 10.99
N GLY A 92 11.98 -0.25 12.25
CA GLY A 92 12.55 0.98 12.81
C GLY A 92 11.63 2.21 12.63
N GLU A 93 11.93 3.27 13.39
CA GLU A 93 11.12 4.50 13.42
C GLU A 93 11.27 5.35 12.14
N ASP A 94 12.43 5.25 11.48
CA ASP A 94 12.75 6.02 10.26
C ASP A 94 12.08 5.46 8.99
N LYS A 95 11.48 4.29 9.07
CA LYS A 95 10.84 3.65 7.92
C LYS A 95 9.34 3.90 7.87
N ILE A 96 8.82 4.01 6.65
CA ILE A 96 7.39 4.18 6.42
C ILE A 96 6.67 2.87 6.71
N LEU A 97 5.67 2.91 7.57
CA LEU A 97 4.80 1.77 7.86
C LEU A 97 3.35 2.14 7.55
N GLY A 98 2.72 1.37 6.67
CA GLY A 98 1.32 1.50 6.32
C GLY A 98 0.57 0.19 6.42
N ILE A 99 -0.74 0.27 6.64
CA ILE A 99 -1.62 -0.90 6.67
C ILE A 99 -2.87 -0.70 5.81
N SER A 100 -3.46 -1.80 5.35
CA SER A 100 -4.77 -1.76 4.69
C SER A 100 -5.91 -1.61 5.69
N THR A 101 -6.91 -0.78 5.34
CA THR A 101 -8.18 -0.63 6.06
C THR A 101 -9.34 -0.68 5.06
N HIS A 102 -10.51 -1.20 5.50
CA HIS A 102 -11.64 -1.49 4.61
C HIS A 102 -12.97 -0.86 5.06
N ASN A 103 -13.00 -0.29 6.24
CA ASN A 103 -14.18 0.31 6.84
C ASN A 103 -13.81 1.32 7.93
N LYS A 104 -14.83 2.06 8.44
CA LYS A 104 -14.64 3.08 9.47
C LYS A 104 -14.06 2.51 10.78
N GLU A 105 -14.46 1.30 11.18
CA GLU A 105 -14.00 0.67 12.41
C GLU A 105 -12.49 0.41 12.36
N GLU A 106 -12.00 -0.16 11.26
CA GLU A 106 -10.57 -0.40 11.05
C GLU A 106 -9.76 0.92 11.01
N VAL A 107 -10.33 2.00 10.45
CA VAL A 107 -9.68 3.33 10.46
C VAL A 107 -9.58 3.89 11.89
N LEU A 108 -10.65 3.79 12.67
CA LEU A 108 -10.64 4.26 14.07
C LEU A 108 -9.67 3.45 14.95
N ASP A 109 -9.54 2.15 14.70
CA ASP A 109 -8.56 1.32 15.38
C ASP A 109 -7.14 1.65 14.93
N ALA A 110 -6.90 1.87 13.64
CA ALA A 110 -5.61 2.30 13.10
C ALA A 110 -5.14 3.63 13.73
N ASN A 111 -6.05 4.54 14.09
CA ASN A 111 -5.72 5.81 14.76
C ASN A 111 -5.00 5.67 16.12
N ARG A 112 -4.93 4.46 16.66
CA ARG A 112 -4.24 4.14 17.92
C ARG A 112 -2.88 3.48 17.71
N LEU A 113 -2.49 3.28 16.45
CA LEU A 113 -1.29 2.56 16.04
C LEU A 113 -0.20 3.54 15.58
N ASP A 114 1.04 3.14 15.69
CA ASP A 114 2.19 3.89 15.17
C ASP A 114 2.39 3.60 13.69
N LEU A 115 1.68 4.37 12.87
CA LEU A 115 1.66 4.26 11.42
C LEU A 115 1.97 5.60 10.76
N ASN A 116 2.47 5.55 9.53
CA ASN A 116 2.66 6.74 8.70
C ASN A 116 1.44 6.99 7.80
N TYR A 117 0.79 5.92 7.33
CA TYR A 117 -0.39 6.02 6.48
C TYR A 117 -1.28 4.79 6.58
N ILE A 118 -2.49 4.92 6.08
CA ILE A 118 -3.40 3.80 5.85
C ILE A 118 -3.78 3.74 4.36
N GLY A 119 -3.94 2.52 3.84
CA GLY A 119 -4.58 2.29 2.55
C GLY A 119 -6.06 2.00 2.77
N LEU A 120 -6.95 2.87 2.33
CA LEU A 120 -8.39 2.76 2.51
C LEU A 120 -9.06 2.31 1.20
N GLY A 121 -9.79 1.23 1.23
CA GLY A 121 -10.50 0.69 0.05
C GLY A 121 -11.18 -0.66 0.30
N ALA A 122 -11.89 -1.20 -0.71
CA ALA A 122 -11.82 -0.75 -2.11
C ALA A 122 -12.78 0.42 -2.41
N TYR A 123 -12.30 1.43 -3.14
CA TYR A 123 -13.14 2.55 -3.58
C TYR A 123 -14.17 2.10 -4.61
N ARG A 124 -13.74 1.34 -5.63
CA ARG A 124 -14.60 0.74 -6.66
C ARG A 124 -14.29 -0.75 -6.83
N SER A 125 -15.16 -1.44 -7.55
CA SER A 125 -14.89 -2.81 -8.00
C SER A 125 -13.58 -2.87 -8.81
N THR A 126 -12.74 -3.86 -8.53
CA THR A 126 -11.44 -4.03 -9.20
C THR A 126 -11.15 -5.51 -9.45
N ASP A 127 -10.52 -5.79 -10.60
CA ASP A 127 -10.08 -7.15 -10.96
C ASP A 127 -8.80 -7.59 -10.23
N THR A 128 -8.16 -6.67 -9.50
CA THR A 128 -6.84 -6.89 -8.90
C THR A 128 -6.91 -7.69 -7.59
N LYS A 129 -8.02 -7.59 -6.84
CA LYS A 129 -8.26 -8.32 -5.60
C LYS A 129 -9.63 -8.97 -5.66
N LYS A 130 -9.71 -10.31 -5.68
CA LYS A 130 -10.96 -11.05 -5.84
C LYS A 130 -11.81 -11.14 -4.58
N ASP A 131 -11.21 -10.94 -3.41
CA ASP A 131 -11.84 -11.09 -2.09
C ASP A 131 -12.16 -9.71 -1.47
N ILE A 132 -12.92 -8.88 -2.22
CA ILE A 132 -13.33 -7.56 -1.72
C ILE A 132 -14.60 -7.73 -0.88
N THR A 133 -14.50 -7.50 0.41
CA THR A 133 -15.62 -7.57 1.37
C THR A 133 -16.45 -6.29 1.47
N GLY A 134 -16.32 -5.39 0.51
CA GLY A 134 -17.13 -4.17 0.43
C GLY A 134 -16.53 -3.15 -0.54
N ILE A 135 -17.40 -2.42 -1.18
CA ILE A 135 -17.04 -1.26 -2.00
C ILE A 135 -17.49 -0.03 -1.22
N LEU A 136 -16.56 0.90 -0.96
CA LEU A 136 -16.83 2.09 -0.18
C LEU A 136 -17.56 3.17 -0.99
N GLY A 137 -17.25 3.29 -2.29
CA GLY A 137 -17.84 4.34 -3.11
C GLY A 137 -17.64 5.71 -2.47
N ASP A 138 -18.68 6.55 -2.54
CA ASP A 138 -18.64 7.92 -2.00
C ASP A 138 -18.43 7.98 -0.48
N SER A 139 -18.72 6.91 0.27
CA SER A 139 -18.48 6.88 1.71
C SER A 139 -16.98 6.90 2.09
N ILE A 140 -16.08 6.72 1.13
CA ILE A 140 -14.63 6.77 1.36
C ILE A 140 -14.21 8.14 1.94
N GLU A 141 -14.84 9.23 1.51
CA GLU A 141 -14.53 10.58 2.00
C GLU A 141 -14.87 10.75 3.48
N ASP A 142 -16.06 10.33 3.89
CA ASP A 142 -16.48 10.41 5.29
C ASP A 142 -15.61 9.54 6.19
N ILE A 143 -15.19 8.38 5.68
CA ILE A 143 -14.34 7.45 6.43
C ILE A 143 -12.89 7.99 6.49
N ALA A 144 -12.37 8.52 5.39
CA ALA A 144 -11.03 9.12 5.33
C ALA A 144 -10.89 10.31 6.28
N ALA A 145 -11.94 11.14 6.42
CA ALA A 145 -11.98 12.28 7.33
C ALA A 145 -11.80 11.90 8.81
N GLU A 146 -12.08 10.65 9.19
CA GLU A 146 -11.88 10.15 10.56
C GLU A 146 -10.43 9.72 10.84
N SER A 147 -9.59 9.62 9.81
CA SER A 147 -8.20 9.17 9.95
C SER A 147 -7.31 10.25 10.54
N LYS A 148 -6.43 9.84 11.47
CA LYS A 148 -5.31 10.66 11.96
C LYS A 148 -4.03 10.48 11.14
N HIS A 149 -4.00 9.48 10.27
CA HIS A 149 -2.89 9.17 9.39
C HIS A 149 -3.16 9.69 7.98
N LEU A 150 -2.11 9.80 7.18
CA LEU A 150 -2.25 10.00 5.73
C LEU A 150 -3.08 8.87 5.13
N VAL A 151 -3.94 9.19 4.18
CA VAL A 151 -4.85 8.21 3.57
C VAL A 151 -4.51 8.02 2.11
N GLY A 152 -4.24 6.78 1.71
CA GLY A 152 -4.18 6.37 0.32
C GLY A 152 -5.48 5.68 -0.09
N ALA A 153 -6.28 6.28 -0.97
CA ALA A 153 -7.44 5.60 -1.53
C ALA A 153 -6.98 4.51 -2.51
N ILE A 154 -7.50 3.30 -2.35
CA ILE A 154 -7.11 2.15 -3.17
C ILE A 154 -8.33 1.37 -3.69
N GLY A 155 -8.12 0.58 -4.75
CA GLY A 155 -9.16 -0.26 -5.34
C GLY A 155 -10.02 0.48 -6.33
N GLY A 156 -9.67 0.39 -7.62
CA GLY A 156 -10.40 1.04 -8.71
C GLY A 156 -10.26 2.56 -8.77
N VAL A 157 -9.30 3.15 -8.06
CA VAL A 157 -8.95 4.56 -8.13
C VAL A 157 -8.29 4.86 -9.48
N ARG A 158 -8.58 6.02 -10.05
CA ARG A 158 -8.11 6.52 -11.33
C ARG A 158 -7.30 7.79 -11.16
N LEU A 159 -6.59 8.18 -12.21
CA LEU A 159 -5.76 9.39 -12.23
C LEU A 159 -6.57 10.68 -12.08
N ASP A 160 -7.80 10.67 -12.55
CA ASP A 160 -8.74 11.81 -12.56
C ASP A 160 -9.68 11.85 -11.35
N ASP A 161 -9.55 10.92 -10.39
CA ASP A 161 -10.31 10.96 -9.15
C ASP A 161 -9.79 12.08 -8.24
N GLU A 162 -10.72 12.90 -7.75
CA GLU A 162 -10.46 13.99 -6.82
C GLU A 162 -11.10 13.67 -5.47
N PHE A 163 -10.35 13.87 -4.40
CA PHE A 163 -10.77 13.65 -3.03
C PHE A 163 -10.39 14.83 -2.14
N THR A 164 -11.18 15.06 -1.10
CA THR A 164 -10.94 16.14 -0.12
C THR A 164 -10.11 15.64 1.08
N HIS A 165 -10.38 14.43 1.54
CA HIS A 165 -9.79 13.84 2.75
C HIS A 165 -8.79 12.72 2.47
N VAL A 166 -8.51 12.42 1.21
CA VAL A 166 -7.51 11.44 0.79
C VAL A 166 -6.22 12.17 0.38
N THR A 167 -5.09 11.64 0.82
CA THR A 167 -3.76 12.23 0.53
C THR A 167 -3.20 11.71 -0.80
N TYR A 168 -3.39 10.43 -1.10
CA TYR A 168 -2.81 9.76 -2.26
C TYR A 168 -3.84 8.93 -3.02
N ASN A 169 -3.83 9.05 -4.34
CA ASN A 169 -4.50 8.13 -5.24
C ASN A 169 -3.61 6.93 -5.50
N VAL A 170 -3.96 5.76 -4.93
CA VAL A 170 -3.19 4.52 -5.12
C VAL A 170 -3.73 3.77 -6.33
N ILE A 171 -2.99 3.87 -7.43
CA ILE A 171 -3.39 3.33 -8.73
C ILE A 171 -2.61 2.04 -9.02
N GLY A 172 -3.33 0.96 -9.23
CA GLY A 172 -2.77 -0.32 -9.62
C GLY A 172 -2.89 -0.54 -11.14
N SER A 173 -3.67 -1.53 -11.53
CA SER A 173 -3.90 -1.86 -12.96
C SER A 173 -4.54 -0.73 -13.76
N GLY A 174 -5.10 0.28 -13.12
CA GLY A 174 -5.64 1.47 -13.77
C GLY A 174 -4.59 2.33 -14.48
N LEU A 175 -3.32 2.18 -14.13
CA LEU A 175 -2.21 2.88 -14.78
C LEU A 175 -1.92 2.35 -16.21
N LEU A 176 -2.42 1.14 -16.51
CA LEU A 176 -2.20 0.45 -17.78
C LEU A 176 -3.37 0.60 -18.77
N LYS A 177 -4.32 1.43 -18.46
CA LYS A 177 -5.51 1.69 -19.29
C LYS A 177 -5.42 3.12 -19.81
#